data_7bcea38d09f9697f78baf240f6ac5862
#
_entry.id   7bcea38d09f9697f78baf240f6ac5862
#
_cell.length_a   1.000
_cell.length_b   1.000
_cell.length_c   1.000
_cell.angle_alpha   90.00
_cell.angle_beta   90.00
_cell.angle_gamma   90.00
#
_symmetry.space_group_name_H-M   'P 1'
#
loop_
_entity.id
_entity.type
_entity.pdbx_description
1 polymer ?
#
loop_
_entity_poly.entity_id
_entity_poly.type
_entity_poly.pdbx_seq_one_letter_code
_entity_poly.pdbx_strand_id
1 'polypeptide(L)'
;MSKFLVLYRSPMSPQEMFASIPPEQAQAFAKAWLAWDAGAGPALTDPGNPTQEISDPKAGGDHIAGYAIIEADDADAVDKLLTGHPHLANGGTVGIYQVMDMAAPN
;
A
#
# COMPACT_ATOMS: atom_id res chain seq x y z
N MET A 1 0.67 -16.48 -12.63
CA MET A 1 0.69 -15.09 -12.15
C MET A 1 1.71 -14.94 -11.04
N SER A 2 2.31 -13.78 -10.96
CA SER A 2 3.29 -13.46 -9.91
C SER A 2 2.62 -12.74 -8.76
N LYS A 3 3.23 -12.85 -7.57
CA LYS A 3 2.84 -12.07 -6.39
C LYS A 3 3.71 -10.84 -6.29
N PHE A 4 3.09 -9.73 -5.94
CA PHE A 4 3.78 -8.45 -5.75
C PHE A 4 3.44 -7.91 -4.37
N LEU A 5 4.49 -7.53 -3.64
CA LEU A 5 4.36 -6.81 -2.38
C LEU A 5 4.29 -5.32 -2.71
N VAL A 6 3.20 -4.68 -2.30
CA VAL A 6 3.03 -3.24 -2.44
C VAL A 6 3.26 -2.60 -1.08
N LEU A 7 4.18 -1.66 -1.02
CA LEU A 7 4.46 -0.90 0.19
C LEU A 7 3.99 0.54 0.00
N TYR A 8 3.06 0.96 0.87
CA TYR A 8 2.57 2.32 0.87
C TYR A 8 3.48 3.18 1.73
N ARG A 9 4.06 4.22 1.14
CA ARG A 9 5.02 5.11 1.82
C ARG A 9 4.46 6.51 1.95
N SER A 10 4.80 7.14 3.07
CA SER A 10 4.33 8.49 3.38
C SER A 10 5.41 9.22 4.17
N PRO A 11 5.54 10.56 4.01
CA PRO A 11 6.44 11.36 4.85
C PRO A 11 5.98 11.43 6.32
N MET A 12 4.71 11.07 6.58
CA MET A 12 4.16 11.00 7.93
C MET A 12 3.87 9.56 8.30
N SER A 13 4.10 9.18 9.56
CA SER A 13 3.65 7.88 10.05
C SER A 13 2.12 7.83 10.09
N PRO A 14 1.50 6.63 10.06
CA PRO A 14 0.05 6.52 10.20
C PRO A 14 -0.47 7.17 11.48
N GLN A 15 0.26 7.07 12.59
CA GLN A 15 -0.11 7.71 13.85
C GLN A 15 -0.14 9.23 13.73
N GLU A 16 0.89 9.82 13.12
CA GLU A 16 0.94 11.26 12.89
C GLU A 16 -0.18 11.72 11.97
N MET A 17 -0.43 10.94 10.91
CA MET A 17 -1.48 11.26 9.94
C MET A 17 -2.85 11.29 10.62
N PHE A 18 -3.20 10.24 11.37
CA PHE A 18 -4.49 10.16 12.03
C PHE A 18 -4.66 11.21 13.13
N ALA A 19 -3.56 11.64 13.76
CA ALA A 19 -3.59 12.70 14.76
C ALA A 19 -3.78 14.09 14.13
N SER A 20 -3.41 14.26 12.85
CA SER A 20 -3.38 15.57 12.19
C SER A 20 -4.61 15.86 11.34
N ILE A 21 -5.45 14.87 11.04
CA ILE A 21 -6.63 15.05 10.18
C ILE A 21 -7.94 14.98 10.99
N PRO A 22 -8.97 15.73 10.57
CA PRO A 22 -10.29 15.63 11.22
C PRO A 22 -10.90 14.23 11.06
N PRO A 23 -11.75 13.79 12.01
CA PRO A 23 -12.38 12.47 11.93
C PRO A 23 -13.17 12.23 10.65
N GLU A 24 -13.82 13.25 10.09
CA GLU A 24 -14.57 13.13 8.84
C GLU A 24 -13.65 12.80 7.67
N GLN A 25 -12.47 13.40 7.62
CA GLN A 25 -11.47 13.11 6.58
C GLN A 25 -10.91 11.72 6.73
N ALA A 26 -10.65 11.28 7.96
CA ALA A 26 -10.18 9.92 8.22
C ALA A 26 -11.20 8.88 7.77
N GLN A 27 -12.48 9.12 8.04
CA GLN A 27 -13.57 8.23 7.61
C GLN A 27 -13.71 8.21 6.08
N ALA A 28 -13.65 9.36 5.45
CA ALA A 28 -13.74 9.46 3.99
C ALA A 28 -12.55 8.73 3.31
N PHE A 29 -11.36 8.86 3.87
CA PHE A 29 -10.17 8.19 3.37
C PHE A 29 -10.30 6.67 3.50
N ALA A 30 -10.74 6.19 4.67
CA ALA A 30 -10.95 4.77 4.91
C ALA A 30 -12.00 4.19 3.96
N LYS A 31 -13.10 4.92 3.74
CA LYS A 31 -14.16 4.51 2.83
C LYS A 31 -13.66 4.43 1.39
N ALA A 32 -12.87 5.40 0.95
CA ALA A 32 -12.28 5.40 -0.39
C ALA A 32 -11.33 4.21 -0.57
N TRP A 33 -10.55 3.89 0.46
CA TRP A 33 -9.63 2.75 0.43
C TRP A 33 -10.39 1.42 0.32
N LEU A 34 -11.45 1.25 1.11
CA LEU A 34 -12.30 0.05 1.02
C LEU A 34 -12.96 -0.08 -0.35
N ALA A 35 -13.36 1.02 -0.96
CA ALA A 35 -13.92 1.03 -2.30
C ALA A 35 -12.87 0.59 -3.33
N TRP A 36 -11.62 1.03 -3.18
CA TRP A 36 -10.53 0.58 -4.04
C TRP A 36 -10.27 -0.92 -3.87
N ASP A 37 -10.25 -1.42 -2.62
CA ASP A 37 -10.08 -2.85 -2.34
C ASP A 37 -11.14 -3.68 -3.07
N ALA A 38 -12.39 -3.24 -3.00
CA ALA A 38 -13.50 -3.93 -3.67
C ALA A 38 -13.34 -3.90 -5.19
N GLY A 39 -12.87 -2.78 -5.74
CA GLY A 39 -12.64 -2.63 -7.17
C GLY A 39 -11.47 -3.47 -7.69
N ALA A 40 -10.44 -3.68 -6.88
CA ALA A 40 -9.30 -4.51 -7.24
C ALA A 40 -9.68 -6.00 -7.35
N GLY A 41 -10.66 -6.43 -6.58
CA GLY A 41 -11.23 -7.76 -6.67
C GLY A 41 -10.24 -8.87 -6.32
N PRO A 42 -10.30 -10.02 -7.04
CA PRO A 42 -9.49 -11.19 -6.68
C PRO A 42 -7.99 -11.02 -6.90
N ALA A 43 -7.55 -10.01 -7.64
CA ALA A 43 -6.13 -9.70 -7.79
C ALA A 43 -5.51 -9.29 -6.44
N LEU A 44 -6.28 -8.69 -5.56
CA LEU A 44 -5.84 -8.30 -4.23
C LEU A 44 -5.95 -9.50 -3.29
N THR A 45 -4.88 -10.29 -3.21
CA THR A 45 -4.89 -11.51 -2.39
C THR A 45 -4.79 -11.24 -0.91
N ASP A 46 -4.14 -10.13 -0.54
CA ASP A 46 -4.11 -9.64 0.84
C ASP A 46 -4.22 -8.11 0.80
N PRO A 47 -5.33 -7.55 1.26
CA PRO A 47 -5.47 -6.09 1.30
C PRO A 47 -4.53 -5.43 2.31
N GLY A 48 -3.94 -6.22 3.22
CA GLY A 48 -3.00 -5.71 4.19
C GLY A 48 -3.63 -4.87 5.28
N ASN A 49 -2.77 -4.18 5.99
CA ASN A 49 -3.16 -3.33 7.11
C ASN A 49 -2.20 -2.14 7.21
N PRO A 50 -2.60 -1.07 7.90
CA PRO A 50 -1.64 -0.03 8.28
C PRO A 50 -0.53 -0.62 9.14
N THR A 51 0.66 -0.07 9.02
CA THR A 51 1.84 -0.54 9.75
C THR A 51 2.35 0.55 10.68
N GLN A 52 2.99 0.12 11.76
CA GLN A 52 3.71 1.00 12.66
C GLN A 52 5.17 0.58 12.68
N GLU A 53 6.07 1.52 12.45
CA GLU A 53 7.49 1.25 12.52
C GLU A 53 7.91 0.95 13.95
N ILE A 54 8.56 -0.18 14.14
CA ILE A 54 9.16 -0.56 15.43
C ILE A 54 10.66 -0.35 15.39
N SER A 55 11.30 -0.78 14.31
CA SER A 55 12.73 -0.61 14.12
C SER A 55 13.04 -0.63 12.64
N ASP A 56 13.57 0.46 12.13
CA ASP A 56 14.09 0.57 10.77
C ASP A 56 15.27 1.54 10.78
N PRO A 57 16.50 1.02 10.91
CA PRO A 57 17.67 1.90 11.06
C PRO A 57 17.95 2.77 9.84
N LYS A 58 17.30 2.49 8.70
CA LYS A 58 17.47 3.28 7.48
C LYS A 58 16.32 4.22 7.20
N ALA A 59 15.27 4.19 8.00
CA ALA A 59 14.14 5.10 7.82
C ALA A 59 14.59 6.53 8.16
N GLY A 60 14.42 7.42 7.21
CA GLY A 60 14.79 8.81 7.37
C GLY A 60 13.69 9.70 6.85
N GLY A 61 12.66 9.98 7.63
CA GLY A 61 11.59 10.88 7.23
C GLY A 61 10.59 10.31 6.22
N ASP A 62 10.76 9.06 5.82
CA ASP A 62 9.82 8.35 4.93
C ASP A 62 9.40 7.07 5.63
N HIS A 63 8.10 6.88 5.80
CA HIS A 63 7.54 5.80 6.60
C HIS A 63 6.77 4.82 5.73
N ILE A 64 6.86 3.53 6.05
CA ILE A 64 5.97 2.53 5.48
C ILE A 64 4.65 2.62 6.24
N ALA A 65 3.61 3.08 5.55
CA ALA A 65 2.30 3.31 6.15
C ALA A 65 1.40 2.07 6.09
N GLY A 66 1.74 1.12 5.24
CA GLY A 66 0.95 -0.11 5.10
C GLY A 66 1.49 -0.97 3.97
N TYR A 67 0.80 -2.08 3.73
CA TYR A 67 1.17 -3.02 2.69
C TYR A 67 -0.06 -3.67 2.06
N ALA A 68 0.14 -4.26 0.88
CA ALA A 68 -0.84 -5.15 0.26
C ALA A 68 -0.10 -6.20 -0.56
N ILE A 69 -0.76 -7.30 -0.87
CA ILE A 69 -0.22 -8.32 -1.78
C ILE A 69 -1.19 -8.46 -2.95
N ILE A 70 -0.65 -8.30 -4.16
CA ILE A 70 -1.41 -8.36 -5.39
C ILE A 70 -0.84 -9.48 -6.26
N GLU A 71 -1.70 -10.30 -6.84
CA GLU A 71 -1.33 -11.26 -7.87
C GLU A 71 -1.68 -10.69 -9.24
N ALA A 72 -0.71 -10.66 -10.14
CA ALA A 72 -0.88 -10.13 -11.48
C ALA A 72 0.13 -10.76 -12.43
N ASP A 73 -0.08 -10.59 -13.73
CA ASP A 73 0.80 -11.16 -14.75
C ASP A 73 2.17 -10.48 -14.75
N ASP A 74 2.21 -9.17 -14.51
CA ASP A 74 3.44 -8.39 -14.52
C ASP A 74 3.28 -7.12 -13.67
N ALA A 75 4.37 -6.38 -13.52
CA ALA A 75 4.39 -5.14 -12.75
C ALA A 75 3.51 -4.06 -13.37
N ASP A 76 3.38 -4.02 -14.69
CA ASP A 76 2.52 -3.04 -15.37
C ASP A 76 1.05 -3.24 -14.98
N ALA A 77 0.61 -4.49 -14.84
CA ALA A 77 -0.75 -4.80 -14.38
C ALA A 77 -0.99 -4.31 -12.96
N VAL A 78 0.01 -4.43 -12.08
CA VAL A 78 -0.06 -3.89 -10.71
C VAL A 78 -0.16 -2.37 -10.74
N ASP A 79 0.66 -1.74 -11.54
CA ASP A 79 0.69 -0.28 -11.69
C ASP A 79 -0.67 0.25 -12.16
N LYS A 80 -1.29 -0.42 -13.12
CA LYS A 80 -2.63 -0.06 -13.59
C LYS A 80 -3.69 -0.19 -12.51
N LEU A 81 -3.63 -1.25 -11.69
CA LEU A 81 -4.53 -1.42 -10.56
C LEU A 81 -4.40 -0.30 -9.54
N LEU A 82 -3.19 0.19 -9.32
CA LEU A 82 -2.91 1.24 -8.34
C LEU A 82 -3.27 2.64 -8.85
N THR A 83 -3.56 2.80 -10.14
CA THR A 83 -3.97 4.09 -10.70
C THR A 83 -5.24 4.57 -9.99
N GLY A 84 -5.19 5.79 -9.44
CA GLY A 84 -6.33 6.36 -8.73
C GLY A 84 -6.48 5.88 -7.28
N HIS A 85 -5.51 5.12 -6.76
CA HIS A 85 -5.56 4.68 -5.37
C HIS A 85 -5.58 5.89 -4.43
N PRO A 86 -6.40 5.85 -3.35
CA PRO A 86 -6.51 6.98 -2.41
C PRO A 86 -5.18 7.42 -1.80
N HIS A 87 -4.27 6.47 -1.53
CA HIS A 87 -2.95 6.78 -0.98
C HIS A 87 -2.15 7.70 -1.90
N LEU A 88 -2.17 7.41 -3.20
CA LEU A 88 -1.48 8.23 -4.20
C LEU A 88 -2.16 9.60 -4.35
N ALA A 89 -3.48 9.63 -4.30
CA ALA A 89 -4.24 10.87 -4.41
C ALA A 89 -3.97 11.82 -3.24
N ASN A 90 -3.55 11.29 -2.09
CA ASN A 90 -3.26 12.07 -0.90
C ASN A 90 -1.75 12.33 -0.68
N GLY A 91 -0.97 12.23 -1.72
CA GLY A 91 0.45 12.60 -1.69
C GLY A 91 1.40 11.49 -1.24
N GLY A 92 0.90 10.30 -1.03
CA GLY A 92 1.74 9.15 -0.73
C GLY A 92 2.39 8.56 -1.99
N THR A 93 3.33 7.68 -1.77
CA THR A 93 3.99 6.92 -2.85
C THR A 93 3.85 5.43 -2.59
N VAL A 94 4.14 4.62 -3.60
CA VAL A 94 4.12 3.16 -3.46
C VAL A 94 5.40 2.57 -4.03
N GLY A 95 5.88 1.51 -3.38
CA GLY A 95 6.91 0.63 -3.92
C GLY A 95 6.27 -0.68 -4.34
N ILE A 96 6.69 -1.22 -5.46
CA ILE A 96 6.19 -2.49 -5.98
C ILE A 96 7.37 -3.46 -6.03
N TYR A 97 7.24 -4.59 -5.35
CA TYR A 97 8.30 -5.59 -5.23
C TYR A 97 7.76 -6.94 -5.61
N GLN A 98 8.40 -7.59 -6.58
CA GLN A 98 8.01 -8.95 -6.94
C GLN A 98 8.49 -9.93 -5.88
N VAL A 99 7.58 -10.76 -5.40
CA VAL A 99 7.93 -11.83 -4.46
C VAL A 99 8.60 -12.95 -5.24
N MET A 100 9.81 -13.32 -4.84
CA MET A 100 10.60 -14.36 -5.49
C MET A 100 10.52 -15.63 -4.69
N ASP A 101 10.47 -16.76 -5.37
CA ASP A 101 10.55 -18.08 -4.74
C ASP A 101 12.03 -18.44 -4.53
N MET A 102 12.43 -18.68 -3.30
CA MET A 102 13.81 -19.04 -3.00
C MET A 102 14.21 -20.41 -3.56
N ALA A 103 13.24 -21.31 -3.68
CA ALA A 103 13.49 -22.65 -4.24
C ALA A 103 13.55 -22.64 -5.77
N ALA A 104 12.88 -21.69 -6.40
CA ALA A 104 12.82 -21.55 -7.86
C ALA A 104 12.86 -20.05 -8.24
N PRO A 105 14.00 -19.38 -7.99
CA PRO A 105 14.11 -17.95 -8.29
C PRO A 105 14.04 -17.72 -9.80
N ASN A 106 13.39 -16.62 -10.18
CA ASN A 106 13.26 -16.22 -11.57
C ASN A 106 14.47 -15.41 -12.04
#